data_e6dbc5093a710c0546263e1c44c169c5
#
_entry.id   e6dbc5093a710c0546263e1c44c169c5
#
_cell.length_a   1.000
_cell.length_b   1.000
_cell.length_c   1.000
_cell.angle_alpha   90.00
_cell.angle_beta   90.00
_cell.angle_gamma   90.00
#
_symmetry.space_group_name_H-M   'P 1'
#
loop_
_entity.id
_entity.type
_entity.pdbx_description
1 polymer ?
#
loop_
_entity_poly.entity_id
_entity_poly.type
_entity_poly.pdbx_seq_one_letter_code
_entity_poly.pdbx_strand_id
1 'polypeptide(L)'
;NRADESPGLKFLKETGSAGVTPSVARWKIYEVLDSPLVEPLKNEPVVLEGVSHKQWLQPSAAWFDDASALDRPLVDGGPAGWAHAGTAEARFTPKRSLPAVAVSNITSNDDSVSFDVSQPGVPVLVKTSYFPNWQATGANGPWRASPNLMVVVPTGTHVSLHYGRTPVDWAGILLTVFGLLGLAGLASWKLIPLAPHPPRRKRVATAGTPPSGPGGPTDPGPGGPSEEEPAPLLA
;
A
#
# COMPACT_ATOMS: atom_id res chain seq x y z
N ASN A 1 2.70 12.26 -34.51
CA ASN A 1 2.58 11.82 -33.10
C ASN A 1 3.16 10.41 -33.02
N ARG A 2 4.21 10.15 -32.22
CA ARG A 2 4.92 8.84 -32.19
C ARG A 2 4.00 7.64 -31.91
N ALA A 3 2.89 7.86 -31.19
CA ALA A 3 1.94 6.79 -30.91
C ALA A 3 1.14 6.33 -32.12
N ASP A 4 0.92 7.22 -33.11
CA ASP A 4 0.17 6.87 -34.32
C ASP A 4 1.00 5.96 -35.26
N GLU A 5 2.31 5.90 -35.07
CA GLU A 5 3.27 5.15 -35.89
C GLU A 5 3.72 3.84 -35.22
N SER A 6 3.26 3.57 -33.97
CA SER A 6 3.66 2.37 -33.23
C SER A 6 2.90 1.14 -33.74
N PRO A 7 3.57 0.08 -34.21
CA PRO A 7 2.91 -1.10 -34.76
C PRO A 7 2.12 -1.91 -33.71
N GLY A 8 2.41 -1.67 -32.42
CA GLY A 8 1.68 -2.31 -31.30
C GLY A 8 0.47 -1.54 -30.83
N LEU A 9 0.12 -0.42 -31.46
CA LEU A 9 -1.00 0.43 -31.04
C LEU A 9 -2.01 0.58 -32.18
N LYS A 10 -3.27 0.38 -31.87
CA LYS A 10 -4.39 0.64 -32.78
C LYS A 10 -5.19 1.83 -32.27
N PHE A 11 -5.25 2.89 -33.05
CA PHE A 11 -6.06 4.08 -32.72
C PHE A 11 -7.54 3.70 -32.66
N LEU A 12 -8.21 4.06 -31.58
CA LEU A 12 -9.66 3.82 -31.39
C LEU A 12 -10.47 5.10 -31.57
N LYS A 13 -10.17 6.14 -30.83
CA LYS A 13 -10.89 7.41 -30.88
C LYS A 13 -10.11 8.56 -30.25
N GLU A 14 -10.49 9.78 -30.63
CA GLU A 14 -10.08 11.01 -29.98
C GLU A 14 -11.24 11.55 -29.13
N THR A 15 -10.97 11.91 -27.88
CA THR A 15 -11.95 12.56 -27.00
C THR A 15 -11.55 14.01 -26.82
N GLY A 16 -12.46 14.93 -27.14
CA GLY A 16 -12.31 16.36 -26.90
C GLY A 16 -13.65 16.95 -26.52
N SER A 17 -13.67 17.92 -25.62
CA SER A 17 -14.89 18.68 -25.33
C SER A 17 -15.17 19.61 -26.50
N ALA A 18 -16.22 19.35 -27.26
CA ALA A 18 -16.72 20.31 -28.21
C ALA A 18 -17.19 21.56 -27.44
N GLY A 19 -16.56 22.69 -27.71
CA GLY A 19 -17.00 24.00 -27.16
C GLY A 19 -16.12 24.62 -26.07
N VAL A 20 -14.96 24.04 -25.73
CA VAL A 20 -14.00 24.64 -24.80
C VAL A 20 -12.77 25.12 -25.59
N THR A 21 -12.26 26.31 -25.20
CA THR A 21 -11.12 27.01 -25.80
C THR A 21 -9.95 26.13 -26.25
N PRO A 22 -9.15 26.50 -27.27
CA PRO A 22 -8.16 25.67 -27.97
C PRO A 22 -7.00 25.11 -27.13
N SER A 23 -6.97 25.35 -25.84
CA SER A 23 -5.94 24.87 -24.89
C SER A 23 -6.28 23.57 -24.18
N VAL A 24 -7.44 22.95 -24.43
CA VAL A 24 -7.80 21.70 -23.78
C VAL A 24 -7.14 20.54 -24.52
N ALA A 25 -6.28 19.82 -23.82
CA ALA A 25 -5.61 18.64 -24.35
C ALA A 25 -6.65 17.63 -24.89
N ARG A 26 -6.52 17.31 -26.17
CA ARG A 26 -7.29 16.23 -26.78
C ARG A 26 -6.64 14.90 -26.42
N TRP A 27 -7.42 13.99 -25.85
CA TRP A 27 -6.95 12.66 -25.51
C TRP A 27 -7.20 11.72 -26.68
N LYS A 28 -6.16 11.00 -27.08
CA LYS A 28 -6.27 9.90 -28.04
C LYS A 28 -6.27 8.58 -27.29
N ILE A 29 -7.21 7.72 -27.60
CA ILE A 29 -7.34 6.39 -27.01
C ILE A 29 -6.85 5.37 -28.02
N TYR A 30 -5.94 4.52 -27.59
CA TYR A 30 -5.36 3.43 -28.37
C TYR A 30 -5.62 2.09 -27.69
N GLU A 31 -5.86 1.08 -28.50
CA GLU A 31 -5.81 -0.32 -28.08
C GLU A 31 -4.37 -0.80 -28.19
N VAL A 32 -3.85 -1.40 -27.13
CA VAL A 32 -2.54 -2.09 -27.17
C VAL A 32 -2.77 -3.48 -27.72
N LEU A 33 -2.21 -3.76 -28.89
CA LEU A 33 -2.35 -5.04 -29.56
C LEU A 33 -1.48 -6.10 -28.89
N ASP A 34 -1.92 -7.37 -28.96
CA ASP A 34 -1.18 -8.54 -28.47
C ASP A 34 -0.69 -8.42 -27.01
N SER A 35 -1.48 -7.76 -26.16
CA SER A 35 -1.17 -7.58 -24.74
C SER A 35 -2.29 -8.16 -23.86
N PRO A 36 -2.44 -9.50 -23.79
CA PRO A 36 -3.44 -10.10 -22.92
C PRO A 36 -3.12 -9.80 -21.45
N LEU A 37 -4.15 -9.84 -20.60
CA LEU A 37 -4.03 -9.61 -19.16
C LEU A 37 -3.10 -10.64 -18.49
N VAL A 38 -3.10 -11.86 -19.00
CA VAL A 38 -2.30 -12.97 -18.50
C VAL A 38 -1.51 -13.57 -19.66
N GLU A 39 -0.19 -13.67 -19.50
CA GLU A 39 0.69 -14.23 -20.54
C GLU A 39 1.80 -15.10 -19.94
N PRO A 40 2.21 -16.18 -20.61
CA PRO A 40 3.34 -16.97 -20.17
C PRO A 40 4.64 -16.20 -20.38
N LEU A 41 5.60 -16.36 -19.47
CA LEU A 41 6.91 -15.76 -19.61
C LEU A 41 7.76 -16.53 -20.64
N LYS A 42 8.53 -15.79 -21.43
CA LYS A 42 9.48 -16.35 -22.39
C LYS A 42 10.79 -16.78 -21.73
N ASN A 43 11.19 -16.04 -20.70
CA ASN A 43 12.42 -16.28 -19.95
C ASN A 43 12.12 -16.36 -18.46
N GLU A 44 12.92 -17.15 -17.75
CA GLU A 44 12.87 -17.27 -16.30
C GLU A 44 13.10 -15.89 -15.65
N PRO A 45 12.28 -15.48 -14.67
CA PRO A 45 12.50 -14.26 -13.91
C PRO A 45 13.82 -14.30 -13.12
N VAL A 46 14.28 -13.12 -12.69
CA VAL A 46 15.40 -13.01 -11.76
C VAL A 46 14.87 -12.54 -10.42
N VAL A 47 15.16 -13.29 -9.36
CA VAL A 47 14.83 -12.93 -7.99
C VAL A 47 15.84 -11.90 -7.51
N LEU A 48 15.35 -10.70 -7.12
CA LEU A 48 16.19 -9.64 -6.55
C LEU A 48 16.46 -9.90 -5.08
N GLU A 49 17.73 -9.99 -4.72
CA GLU A 49 18.16 -10.11 -3.33
C GLU A 49 18.47 -8.74 -2.71
N GLY A 50 18.22 -8.62 -1.40
CA GLY A 50 18.56 -7.43 -0.64
C GLY A 50 17.70 -6.20 -0.92
N VAL A 51 16.61 -6.36 -1.67
CA VAL A 51 15.69 -5.26 -2.02
C VAL A 51 14.43 -5.33 -1.18
N SER A 52 14.24 -4.34 -0.33
CA SER A 52 12.99 -4.20 0.45
C SER A 52 11.85 -3.68 -0.42
N HIS A 53 10.60 -3.84 0.04
CA HIS A 53 9.43 -3.29 -0.65
C HIS A 53 9.51 -1.78 -0.91
N LYS A 54 10.17 -1.02 -0.03
CA LYS A 54 10.38 0.43 -0.18
C LYS A 54 11.42 0.78 -1.25
N GLN A 55 12.35 -0.12 -1.51
CA GLN A 55 13.44 0.06 -2.47
C GLN A 55 13.11 -0.49 -3.86
N TRP A 56 11.96 -1.14 -4.02
CA TRP A 56 11.52 -1.79 -5.27
C TRP A 56 11.45 -0.83 -6.47
N LEU A 57 11.09 0.43 -6.24
CA LEU A 57 10.89 1.39 -7.32
C LEU A 57 12.14 1.59 -8.19
N GLN A 58 13.30 1.72 -7.57
CA GLN A 58 14.56 2.02 -8.27
C GLN A 58 14.95 0.92 -9.28
N PRO A 59 15.10 -0.36 -8.89
CA PRO A 59 15.43 -1.42 -9.84
C PRO A 59 14.32 -1.65 -10.87
N SER A 60 13.06 -1.44 -10.52
CA SER A 60 11.93 -1.58 -11.44
C SER A 60 11.91 -0.49 -12.51
N ALA A 61 12.23 0.76 -12.16
CA ALA A 61 12.37 1.83 -13.12
C ALA A 61 13.54 1.58 -14.07
N ALA A 62 14.70 1.20 -13.54
CA ALA A 62 15.86 0.86 -14.36
C ALA A 62 15.59 -0.32 -15.31
N TRP A 63 14.82 -1.32 -14.86
CA TRP A 63 14.37 -2.43 -15.69
C TRP A 63 13.44 -1.95 -16.81
N PHE A 64 12.51 -1.04 -16.52
CA PHE A 64 11.56 -0.51 -17.49
C PHE A 64 12.22 0.34 -18.56
N ASP A 65 13.28 1.05 -18.23
CA ASP A 65 14.05 1.88 -19.14
C ASP A 65 14.96 1.06 -20.09
N ASP A 66 15.17 -0.22 -19.79
CA ASP A 66 15.98 -1.12 -20.60
C ASP A 66 15.10 -2.05 -21.46
N ALA A 67 14.90 -1.70 -22.72
CA ALA A 67 14.10 -2.49 -23.66
C ALA A 67 14.59 -3.95 -23.81
N SER A 68 15.87 -4.23 -23.59
CA SER A 68 16.43 -5.58 -23.64
C SER A 68 16.11 -6.45 -22.42
N ALA A 69 15.63 -5.83 -21.34
CA ALA A 69 15.26 -6.50 -20.09
C ALA A 69 13.77 -6.86 -20.02
N LEU A 70 12.91 -6.25 -20.86
CA LEU A 70 11.45 -6.37 -20.76
C LEU A 70 10.91 -7.79 -20.94
N ASP A 71 11.65 -8.66 -21.63
CA ASP A 71 11.28 -10.07 -21.82
C ASP A 71 11.60 -10.96 -20.61
N ARG A 72 12.18 -10.39 -19.54
CA ARG A 72 12.57 -11.10 -18.32
C ARG A 72 12.32 -10.22 -17.11
N PRO A 73 11.18 -10.34 -16.42
CA PRO A 73 10.86 -9.52 -15.26
C PRO A 73 11.79 -9.82 -14.08
N LEU A 74 12.03 -8.79 -13.27
CA LEU A 74 12.58 -8.93 -11.94
C LEU A 74 11.46 -9.28 -10.98
N VAL A 75 11.72 -10.13 -9.99
CA VAL A 75 10.71 -10.55 -8.99
C VAL A 75 11.27 -10.42 -7.57
N ASP A 76 10.38 -10.21 -6.59
CA ASP A 76 10.74 -10.12 -5.17
C ASP A 76 10.83 -11.48 -4.46
N GLY A 77 10.53 -12.55 -5.16
CA GLY A 77 10.59 -13.92 -4.67
C GLY A 77 10.28 -14.92 -5.76
N GLY A 78 10.47 -16.20 -5.47
CA GLY A 78 10.21 -17.26 -6.43
C GLY A 78 10.70 -18.62 -5.95
N PRO A 79 10.53 -19.68 -6.77
CA PRO A 79 11.12 -20.99 -6.50
C PRO A 79 12.64 -20.91 -6.33
N ALA A 80 13.20 -21.72 -5.43
CA ALA A 80 14.63 -21.73 -5.13
C ALA A 80 15.54 -22.06 -6.36
N GLY A 81 14.97 -22.65 -7.41
CA GLY A 81 15.70 -22.96 -8.65
C GLY A 81 15.87 -21.77 -9.61
N TRP A 82 15.21 -20.64 -9.35
CA TRP A 82 15.37 -19.44 -10.15
C TRP A 82 16.71 -18.76 -9.86
N ALA A 83 17.17 -17.96 -10.83
CA ALA A 83 18.37 -17.18 -10.65
C ALA A 83 18.14 -16.06 -9.62
N HIS A 84 19.06 -15.92 -8.66
CA HIS A 84 19.09 -14.89 -7.66
C HIS A 84 20.22 -13.92 -7.94
N ALA A 85 19.98 -12.62 -7.86
CA ALA A 85 21.00 -11.61 -8.11
C ALA A 85 20.71 -10.30 -7.35
N GLY A 86 21.76 -9.57 -7.01
CA GLY A 86 21.66 -8.20 -6.59
C GLY A 86 21.21 -7.26 -7.73
N THR A 87 20.80 -6.04 -7.42
CA THR A 87 20.29 -5.08 -8.41
C THR A 87 21.28 -4.81 -9.55
N ALA A 88 22.59 -4.75 -9.25
CA ALA A 88 23.61 -4.47 -10.25
C ALA A 88 23.89 -5.66 -11.17
N GLU A 89 23.78 -6.88 -10.64
CA GLU A 89 24.10 -8.14 -11.34
C GLU A 89 22.92 -8.69 -12.14
N ALA A 90 21.69 -8.33 -11.77
CA ALA A 90 20.47 -8.91 -12.35
C ALA A 90 20.42 -8.81 -13.88
N ARG A 91 20.88 -7.69 -14.45
CA ARG A 91 20.95 -7.49 -15.91
C ARG A 91 21.93 -8.43 -16.62
N PHE A 92 22.99 -8.87 -15.93
CA PHE A 92 24.03 -9.75 -16.47
C PHE A 92 23.74 -11.24 -16.26
N THR A 93 22.71 -11.57 -15.47
CA THR A 93 22.31 -12.96 -15.26
C THR A 93 21.93 -13.60 -16.58
N PRO A 94 22.43 -14.81 -16.92
CA PRO A 94 22.08 -15.49 -18.17
C PRO A 94 20.56 -15.70 -18.29
N LYS A 95 20.01 -15.44 -19.48
CA LYS A 95 18.60 -15.73 -19.77
C LYS A 95 18.41 -17.23 -19.92
N ARG A 96 17.45 -17.78 -19.21
CA ARG A 96 16.99 -19.16 -19.34
C ARG A 96 15.63 -19.17 -20.01
N SER A 97 15.57 -19.65 -21.24
CA SER A 97 14.31 -19.75 -21.99
C SER A 97 13.37 -20.78 -21.37
N LEU A 98 12.11 -20.47 -21.37
CA LEU A 98 11.02 -21.31 -20.85
C LEU A 98 10.27 -22.00 -21.98
N PRO A 99 9.64 -23.16 -21.73
CA PRO A 99 8.76 -23.80 -22.69
C PRO A 99 7.59 -22.89 -23.08
N ALA A 100 7.15 -22.98 -24.32
CA ALA A 100 5.95 -22.28 -24.76
C ALA A 100 4.70 -22.93 -24.15
N VAL A 101 3.87 -22.12 -23.50
CA VAL A 101 2.62 -22.55 -22.85
C VAL A 101 1.49 -21.65 -23.35
N ALA A 102 0.34 -22.25 -23.65
CA ALA A 102 -0.85 -21.50 -23.99
C ALA A 102 -1.62 -21.14 -22.71
N VAL A 103 -2.12 -19.91 -22.67
CA VAL A 103 -3.05 -19.41 -21.66
C VAL A 103 -4.41 -19.18 -22.32
N SER A 104 -5.46 -19.63 -21.66
CA SER A 104 -6.85 -19.54 -22.17
C SER A 104 -7.82 -19.26 -21.05
N ASN A 105 -9.09 -19.04 -21.40
CA ASN A 105 -10.21 -18.85 -20.48
C ASN A 105 -9.95 -17.75 -19.42
N ILE A 106 -9.28 -16.66 -19.82
CA ILE A 106 -8.95 -15.54 -18.93
C ILE A 106 -10.24 -14.83 -18.55
N THR A 107 -10.52 -14.79 -17.26
CA THR A 107 -11.66 -14.07 -16.67
C THR A 107 -11.13 -13.10 -15.61
N SER A 108 -11.63 -11.88 -15.61
CA SER A 108 -11.23 -10.83 -14.66
C SER A 108 -12.44 -10.11 -14.12
N ASN A 109 -12.46 -9.94 -12.80
CA ASN A 109 -13.40 -9.12 -12.06
C ASN A 109 -12.62 -8.09 -11.23
N ASP A 110 -13.32 -7.29 -10.44
CA ASP A 110 -12.72 -6.23 -9.63
C ASP A 110 -11.68 -6.77 -8.61
N ASP A 111 -11.91 -7.98 -8.10
CA ASP A 111 -11.13 -8.59 -7.01
C ASP A 111 -10.57 -9.99 -7.37
N SER A 112 -10.71 -10.42 -8.61
CA SER A 112 -10.29 -11.77 -9.01
C SER A 112 -9.85 -11.85 -10.46
N VAL A 113 -8.88 -12.75 -10.72
CA VAL A 113 -8.41 -13.13 -12.06
C VAL A 113 -8.28 -14.64 -12.11
N SER A 114 -8.91 -15.29 -13.10
CA SER A 114 -8.73 -16.71 -13.31
C SER A 114 -8.37 -17.01 -14.76
N PHE A 115 -7.66 -18.11 -14.97
CA PHE A 115 -7.20 -18.56 -16.30
C PHE A 115 -6.80 -20.03 -16.29
N ASP A 116 -6.73 -20.60 -17.47
CA ASP A 116 -6.22 -21.95 -17.69
C ASP A 116 -4.88 -21.92 -18.42
N VAL A 117 -4.00 -22.88 -18.08
CA VAL A 117 -2.74 -23.10 -18.75
C VAL A 117 -2.70 -24.49 -19.36
N SER A 118 -2.08 -24.61 -20.53
CA SER A 118 -1.93 -25.91 -21.19
C SER A 118 -0.96 -26.85 -20.45
N GLN A 119 -0.02 -26.30 -19.68
CA GLN A 119 0.96 -27.05 -18.91
C GLN A 119 1.32 -26.30 -17.63
N PRO A 120 1.28 -26.96 -16.45
CA PRO A 120 1.77 -26.38 -15.19
C PRO A 120 3.29 -26.26 -15.15
N GLY A 121 3.81 -25.51 -14.18
CA GLY A 121 5.25 -25.36 -13.92
C GLY A 121 5.94 -24.23 -14.66
N VAL A 122 5.31 -23.63 -15.67
CA VAL A 122 5.86 -22.48 -16.38
C VAL A 122 5.35 -21.19 -15.78
N PRO A 123 6.21 -20.24 -15.40
CA PRO A 123 5.77 -18.97 -14.81
C PRO A 123 4.94 -18.14 -15.79
N VAL A 124 3.90 -17.53 -15.24
CA VAL A 124 2.92 -16.72 -15.96
C VAL A 124 2.87 -15.33 -15.34
N LEU A 125 2.93 -14.31 -16.20
CA LEU A 125 2.77 -12.91 -15.82
C LEU A 125 1.30 -12.53 -15.82
N VAL A 126 0.84 -11.98 -14.70
CA VAL A 126 -0.49 -11.40 -14.55
C VAL A 126 -0.34 -9.88 -14.49
N LYS A 127 -0.87 -9.18 -15.49
CA LYS A 127 -0.69 -7.72 -15.66
C LYS A 127 -1.65 -6.91 -14.81
N THR A 128 -1.84 -7.34 -13.58
CA THR A 128 -2.58 -6.62 -12.53
C THR A 128 -1.59 -6.14 -11.48
N SER A 129 -1.85 -4.98 -10.87
CA SER A 129 -0.99 -4.43 -9.84
C SER A 129 -0.86 -5.35 -8.64
N TYR A 130 0.38 -5.63 -8.24
CA TYR A 130 0.67 -6.43 -7.07
C TYR A 130 0.30 -5.71 -5.77
N PHE A 131 -0.37 -6.45 -4.89
CA PHE A 131 -0.56 -6.14 -3.48
C PHE A 131 -0.42 -7.41 -2.64
N PRO A 132 0.03 -7.33 -1.39
CA PRO A 132 0.18 -8.50 -0.52
C PRO A 132 -1.13 -9.27 -0.24
N ASN A 133 -2.27 -8.65 -0.53
CA ASN A 133 -3.60 -9.23 -0.34
C ASN A 133 -3.98 -10.24 -1.45
N TRP A 134 -3.27 -10.26 -2.57
CA TRP A 134 -3.51 -11.24 -3.61
C TRP A 134 -3.12 -12.64 -3.15
N GLN A 135 -4.00 -13.60 -3.33
CA GLN A 135 -3.83 -15.00 -3.00
C GLN A 135 -4.08 -15.85 -4.23
N ALA A 136 -3.23 -16.84 -4.47
CA ALA A 136 -3.35 -17.75 -5.60
C ALA A 136 -3.84 -19.12 -5.14
N THR A 137 -4.74 -19.70 -5.92
CA THR A 137 -5.17 -21.11 -5.84
C THR A 137 -4.79 -21.79 -7.16
N GLY A 138 -4.20 -22.97 -7.09
CA GLY A 138 -3.70 -23.69 -8.27
C GLY A 138 -2.36 -23.15 -8.80
N ALA A 139 -1.67 -22.28 -8.06
CA ALA A 139 -0.34 -21.79 -8.38
C ALA A 139 0.45 -21.44 -7.11
N ASN A 140 1.78 -21.44 -7.22
CA ASN A 140 2.69 -20.85 -6.24
C ASN A 140 2.84 -19.34 -6.53
N GLY A 141 3.04 -18.55 -5.48
CA GLY A 141 3.04 -17.09 -5.54
C GLY A 141 1.72 -16.51 -5.00
N PRO A 142 1.27 -15.34 -5.44
CA PRO A 142 1.91 -14.45 -6.42
C PRO A 142 3.14 -13.73 -5.84
N TRP A 143 4.16 -13.57 -6.64
CA TRP A 143 5.32 -12.73 -6.35
C TRP A 143 5.21 -11.42 -7.12
N ARG A 144 5.69 -10.35 -6.51
CA ARG A 144 5.76 -9.05 -7.16
C ARG A 144 6.75 -9.09 -8.31
N ALA A 145 6.35 -8.64 -9.47
CA ALA A 145 7.18 -8.54 -10.65
C ALA A 145 7.32 -7.09 -11.12
N SER A 146 8.45 -6.76 -11.74
CA SER A 146 8.66 -5.42 -12.29
C SER A 146 7.62 -5.08 -13.37
N PRO A 147 7.10 -3.81 -13.43
CA PRO A 147 7.35 -2.76 -12.46
C PRO A 147 6.55 -2.92 -11.16
N ASN A 148 5.33 -3.41 -11.18
CA ASN A 148 4.46 -3.72 -10.05
C ASN A 148 3.36 -4.71 -10.46
N LEU A 149 3.72 -5.70 -11.24
CA LEU A 149 2.84 -6.76 -11.71
C LEU A 149 2.97 -8.00 -10.81
N MET A 150 2.36 -9.11 -11.22
CA MET A 150 2.44 -10.37 -10.49
C MET A 150 2.96 -11.50 -11.40
N VAL A 151 3.78 -12.37 -10.81
CA VAL A 151 4.15 -13.64 -11.43
C VAL A 151 3.66 -14.77 -10.55
N VAL A 152 3.09 -15.79 -11.16
CA VAL A 152 2.69 -17.04 -10.53
C VAL A 152 3.27 -18.23 -11.27
N VAL A 153 3.49 -19.34 -10.58
CA VAL A 153 3.88 -20.62 -11.19
C VAL A 153 2.72 -21.60 -11.00
N PRO A 154 1.94 -21.89 -12.05
CA PRO A 154 0.85 -22.84 -11.98
C PRO A 154 1.30 -24.22 -11.47
N THR A 155 0.55 -24.79 -10.53
CA THR A 155 0.72 -26.15 -10.02
C THR A 155 -0.30 -27.11 -10.61
N GLY A 156 -1.35 -26.56 -11.23
CA GLY A 156 -2.37 -27.28 -11.99
C GLY A 156 -2.68 -26.56 -13.30
N THR A 157 -3.66 -27.05 -14.04
CA THR A 157 -4.10 -26.45 -15.31
C THR A 157 -5.01 -25.25 -15.13
N HIS A 158 -5.66 -25.11 -13.98
CA HIS A 158 -6.53 -23.98 -13.65
C HIS A 158 -5.89 -23.17 -12.50
N VAL A 159 -5.86 -21.84 -12.67
CA VAL A 159 -5.34 -20.88 -11.68
C VAL A 159 -6.40 -19.84 -11.39
N SER A 160 -6.59 -19.54 -10.12
CA SER A 160 -7.45 -18.45 -9.67
C SER A 160 -6.71 -17.58 -8.66
N LEU A 161 -6.65 -16.30 -8.93
CA LEU A 161 -6.16 -15.29 -7.99
C LEU A 161 -7.35 -14.50 -7.45
N HIS A 162 -7.36 -14.23 -6.16
CA HIS A 162 -8.36 -13.39 -5.53
C HIS A 162 -7.74 -12.42 -4.54
N TYR A 163 -8.33 -11.24 -4.43
CA TYR A 163 -7.92 -10.21 -3.49
C TYR A 163 -8.60 -10.48 -2.14
N GLY A 164 -7.84 -11.04 -1.20
CA GLY A 164 -8.34 -11.48 0.10
C GLY A 164 -7.97 -10.52 1.24
N ARG A 165 -8.52 -10.81 2.42
CA ARG A 165 -8.15 -10.13 3.66
C ARG A 165 -6.90 -10.77 4.26
N THR A 166 -5.93 -9.95 4.60
CA THR A 166 -4.73 -10.39 5.33
C THR A 166 -5.02 -10.58 6.82
N PRO A 167 -4.15 -11.28 7.57
CA PRO A 167 -4.25 -11.34 9.03
C PRO A 167 -4.26 -9.95 9.70
N VAL A 168 -3.61 -8.96 9.09
CA VAL A 168 -3.59 -7.57 9.57
C VAL A 168 -4.98 -6.93 9.42
N ASP A 169 -5.68 -7.18 8.31
CA ASP A 169 -7.04 -6.70 8.08
C ASP A 169 -8.00 -7.27 9.13
N TRP A 170 -7.87 -8.56 9.45
CA TRP A 170 -8.65 -9.21 10.50
C TRP A 170 -8.35 -8.64 11.87
N ALA A 171 -7.07 -8.39 12.19
CA ALA A 171 -6.69 -7.73 13.45
C ALA A 171 -7.28 -6.32 13.55
N GLY A 172 -7.28 -5.56 12.45
CA GLY A 172 -7.91 -4.23 12.36
C GLY A 172 -9.43 -4.28 12.61
N ILE A 173 -10.12 -5.24 12.00
CA ILE A 173 -11.56 -5.45 12.20
C ILE A 173 -11.85 -5.77 13.67
N LEU A 174 -11.11 -6.72 14.27
CA LEU A 174 -11.26 -7.09 15.68
C LEU A 174 -11.04 -5.89 16.61
N LEU A 175 -9.97 -5.12 16.38
CA LEU A 175 -9.68 -3.91 17.17
C LEU A 175 -10.80 -2.89 17.07
N THR A 176 -11.37 -2.71 15.88
CA THR A 176 -12.52 -1.82 15.66
C THR A 176 -13.74 -2.28 16.42
N VAL A 177 -14.06 -3.57 16.38
CA VAL A 177 -15.19 -4.16 17.12
C VAL A 177 -14.99 -3.97 18.64
N PHE A 178 -13.79 -4.27 19.17
CA PHE A 178 -13.47 -4.05 20.58
C PHE A 178 -13.55 -2.57 20.97
N GLY A 179 -13.10 -1.68 20.10
CA GLY A 179 -13.21 -0.23 20.32
C GLY A 179 -14.67 0.24 20.42
N LEU A 180 -15.51 -0.25 19.52
CA LEU A 180 -16.95 0.07 19.53
C LEU A 180 -17.66 -0.50 20.78
N LEU A 181 -17.34 -1.73 21.17
CA LEU A 181 -17.87 -2.34 22.39
C LEU A 181 -17.41 -1.57 23.64
N GLY A 182 -16.13 -1.18 23.68
CA GLY A 182 -15.59 -0.35 24.76
C GLY A 182 -16.28 1.00 24.85
N LEU A 183 -16.54 1.66 23.71
CA LEU A 183 -17.26 2.92 23.65
C LEU A 183 -18.71 2.78 24.14
N ALA A 184 -19.40 1.72 23.71
CA ALA A 184 -20.75 1.40 24.17
C ALA A 184 -20.79 1.13 25.68
N GLY A 185 -19.78 0.38 26.20
CA GLY A 185 -19.62 0.14 27.63
C GLY A 185 -19.43 1.44 28.43
N LEU A 186 -18.56 2.34 27.94
CA LEU A 186 -18.34 3.65 28.56
C LEU A 186 -19.59 4.54 28.51
N ALA A 187 -20.32 4.54 27.40
CA ALA A 187 -21.57 5.26 27.27
C ALA A 187 -22.62 4.73 28.24
N SER A 188 -22.72 3.40 28.40
CA SER A 188 -23.61 2.75 29.35
C SER A 188 -23.23 3.05 30.81
N TRP A 189 -21.93 3.17 31.12
CA TRP A 189 -21.45 3.53 32.46
C TRP A 189 -21.87 4.94 32.87
N LYS A 190 -21.93 5.90 31.96
CA LYS A 190 -22.46 7.26 32.23
C LYS A 190 -23.96 7.27 32.50
N LEU A 191 -24.69 6.23 32.14
CA LEU A 191 -26.11 6.05 32.44
C LEU A 191 -26.35 5.45 33.81
N ILE A 192 -25.31 4.98 34.54
CA ILE A 192 -25.42 4.58 35.94
C ILE A 192 -25.40 5.87 36.76
N PRO A 193 -26.53 6.26 37.42
CA PRO A 193 -26.56 7.48 38.22
C PRO A 193 -25.55 7.32 39.35
N LEU A 194 -24.50 8.14 39.37
CA LEU A 194 -23.66 8.29 40.55
C LEU A 194 -24.56 8.70 41.69
N ALA A 195 -24.54 7.90 42.77
CA ALA A 195 -25.33 8.20 43.98
C ALA A 195 -25.12 9.65 44.35
N PRO A 196 -26.23 10.41 44.68
CA PRO A 196 -26.13 11.81 45.00
C PRO A 196 -25.16 11.98 46.18
N HIS A 197 -24.17 12.85 46.01
CA HIS A 197 -23.25 13.19 47.10
C HIS A 197 -24.06 13.68 48.28
N PRO A 198 -23.79 13.19 49.52
CA PRO A 198 -24.48 13.69 50.70
C PRO A 198 -24.26 15.19 50.80
N PRO A 199 -25.30 15.97 51.17
CA PRO A 199 -25.22 17.42 51.21
C PRO A 199 -24.11 17.82 52.19
N ARG A 200 -23.16 18.61 51.70
CA ARG A 200 -22.07 19.19 52.48
C ARG A 200 -22.70 20.01 53.62
N ARG A 201 -22.66 19.50 54.85
CA ARG A 201 -23.10 20.22 56.03
C ARG A 201 -22.41 21.60 56.05
N LYS A 202 -23.19 22.65 55.84
CA LYS A 202 -22.74 24.01 56.08
C LYS A 202 -22.33 24.09 57.57
N ARG A 203 -21.03 24.29 57.84
CA ARG A 203 -20.58 24.68 59.16
C ARG A 203 -21.24 26.01 59.44
N VAL A 204 -22.14 26.01 60.46
CA VAL A 204 -22.68 27.24 61.10
C VAL A 204 -21.47 27.91 61.72
N ALA A 205 -21.12 29.08 61.20
CA ALA A 205 -20.12 29.94 61.80
C ALA A 205 -20.73 30.53 63.10
N THR A 206 -20.24 30.05 64.21
CA THR A 206 -20.49 30.63 65.49
C THR A 206 -19.81 32.02 65.52
N ALA A 207 -20.60 33.07 65.66
CA ALA A 207 -20.12 34.44 65.82
C ALA A 207 -19.34 34.54 67.15
N GLY A 208 -18.03 34.75 67.00
CA GLY A 208 -17.11 35.11 68.12
C GLY A 208 -16.56 36.50 67.87
N THR A 209 -16.79 37.35 68.84
CA THR A 209 -16.50 38.75 69.05
C THR A 209 -15.02 39.10 68.72
N PRO A 210 -14.72 40.33 68.23
CA PRO A 210 -13.34 40.74 67.87
C PRO A 210 -12.60 41.32 69.07
N PRO A 211 -11.30 41.25 69.15
CA PRO A 211 -10.44 42.14 69.88
C PRO A 211 -9.69 43.14 68.98
N SER A 212 -9.68 44.34 69.49
CA SER A 212 -9.09 45.55 68.94
C SER A 212 -7.55 45.57 68.84
N GLY A 213 -7.05 46.15 67.81
CA GLY A 213 -5.86 46.88 67.44
C GLY A 213 -4.61 46.93 68.32
N PRO A 214 -3.55 47.72 67.99
CA PRO A 214 -3.10 48.30 66.74
C PRO A 214 -1.60 48.10 66.43
N GLY A 215 -1.14 48.52 65.30
CA GLY A 215 0.28 48.73 65.06
C GLY A 215 0.76 48.34 63.61
N GLY A 216 0.92 49.38 62.79
CA GLY A 216 1.70 49.29 61.57
C GLY A 216 3.18 49.64 61.91
N PRO A 217 4.09 49.96 60.94
CA PRO A 217 4.06 49.82 59.45
C PRO A 217 5.37 49.20 58.97
N THR A 218 5.49 48.97 57.71
CA THR A 218 6.58 49.34 56.77
C THR A 218 6.75 48.42 55.60
N ASP A 219 6.57 48.98 54.47
CA ASP A 219 7.10 48.64 53.15
C ASP A 219 8.64 48.75 53.12
N PRO A 220 9.45 48.23 52.19
CA PRO A 220 9.27 48.31 50.74
C PRO A 220 9.75 47.08 49.91
N GLY A 221 9.26 47.04 48.67
CA GLY A 221 9.78 46.20 47.59
C GLY A 221 11.23 46.54 47.13
N PRO A 222 11.71 46.29 45.89
CA PRO A 222 11.20 45.50 44.76
C PRO A 222 12.29 44.52 44.17
N GLY A 223 11.96 43.78 43.14
CA GLY A 223 12.99 43.06 42.36
C GLY A 223 12.44 42.06 41.38
N GLY A 224 12.21 42.50 40.16
CA GLY A 224 12.19 41.64 39.00
C GLY A 224 13.60 41.62 38.38
N PRO A 225 13.82 41.22 37.14
CA PRO A 225 13.36 40.09 36.38
C PRO A 225 14.54 39.26 35.89
N SER A 226 14.34 38.14 35.21
CA SER A 226 15.28 37.65 34.17
C SER A 226 14.61 36.61 33.28
N GLU A 227 14.44 37.00 32.06
CA GLU A 227 14.43 36.20 30.85
C GLU A 227 15.67 35.31 30.80
N GLU A 228 15.49 34.11 30.24
CA GLU A 228 16.51 33.51 29.38
C GLU A 228 15.89 32.38 28.56
N GLU A 229 15.65 32.71 27.30
CA GLU A 229 15.62 31.75 26.18
C GLU A 229 17.09 31.36 25.88
N PRO A 230 17.40 30.18 25.42
CA PRO A 230 18.00 30.15 24.11
C PRO A 230 17.51 29.04 23.16
N ALA A 231 17.63 29.43 21.91
CA ALA A 231 17.39 28.76 20.67
C ALA A 231 18.36 27.60 20.31
N PRO A 232 18.34 27.14 19.05
CA PRO A 232 18.36 25.73 18.65
C PRO A 232 19.74 25.25 18.18
N LEU A 233 19.88 23.92 18.00
CA LEU A 233 21.00 23.33 17.25
C LEU A 233 20.55 22.08 16.50
N LEU A 234 20.55 22.19 15.23
CA LEU A 234 21.13 21.44 14.10
C LEU A 234 21.98 20.21 14.46
N ALA A 235 21.59 19.08 13.94
CA ALA A 235 22.39 18.14 13.13
C ALA A 235 21.48 17.10 12.53
#